data_3e65c8b296f87b135afd60889abe0f93
#
_entry.id   3e65c8b296f87b135afd60889abe0f93
#
_cell.length_a   1.000
_cell.length_b   1.000
_cell.length_c   1.000
_cell.angle_alpha   90.00
_cell.angle_beta   90.00
_cell.angle_gamma   90.00
#
_symmetry.space_group_name_H-M   'P 1'
#
loop_
_entity.id
_entity.type
_entity.pdbx_description
1 polymer ?
#
loop_
_entity_poly.entity_id
_entity_poly.type
_entity_poly.pdbx_seq_one_letter_code
_entity_poly.pdbx_strand_id
1 'polypeptide(L)'
;IQNDILTLAGSNARALLNDGKGYTNFELDMDVRTTTGGKGYIGIHTDATDRKGYRIALNNDREDPVWWRMTGSLVSVRNLTKSFVKENEWFKMNIRVEGRLVRVRINGETVVEYIEPSKPFRLKENAKALLSQGTISLVGTGRGNLQFKNISLEAFSAKGIDIPAQWANAVDEQTDEIIRLHQEDFPVLDYHVHLK
;
A
#
# COMPACT_ATOMS: atom_id res chain seq x y z
N ILE A 1 -13.24 19.67 -9.13
CA ILE A 1 -13.45 18.58 -10.10
C ILE A 1 -13.75 19.26 -11.42
N GLN A 2 -13.03 18.91 -12.46
CA GLN A 2 -13.27 19.41 -13.80
C GLN A 2 -13.40 18.19 -14.73
N ASN A 3 -14.47 18.13 -15.54
CA ASN A 3 -14.77 16.98 -16.40
C ASN A 3 -14.70 15.62 -15.67
N ASP A 4 -15.28 15.53 -14.49
CA ASP A 4 -15.29 14.34 -13.61
C ASP A 4 -13.91 13.82 -13.21
N ILE A 5 -12.86 14.64 -13.37
CA ILE A 5 -11.51 14.34 -12.91
C ILE A 5 -11.22 15.14 -11.62
N LEU A 6 -10.92 14.43 -10.56
CA LEU A 6 -10.33 15.00 -9.34
C LEU A 6 -8.83 15.15 -9.55
N THR A 7 -8.31 16.38 -9.47
CA THR A 7 -6.88 16.66 -9.59
C THR A 7 -6.33 17.18 -8.27
N LEU A 8 -5.31 16.51 -7.75
CA LEU A 8 -4.48 16.99 -6.66
C LEU A 8 -3.23 17.62 -7.25
N ALA A 9 -3.12 18.92 -7.17
CA ALA A 9 -2.06 19.69 -7.81
C ALA A 9 -0.93 19.96 -6.80
N GLY A 10 0.25 19.43 -7.08
CA GLY A 10 1.47 19.66 -6.31
C GLY A 10 1.51 19.01 -4.94
N SER A 11 2.48 19.44 -4.13
CA SER A 11 2.67 18.94 -2.76
C SER A 11 1.63 19.51 -1.80
N ASN A 12 1.26 18.70 -0.79
CA ASN A 12 0.26 19.01 0.23
C ASN A 12 -1.20 19.12 -0.26
N ALA A 13 -1.48 18.80 -1.52
CA ALA A 13 -2.86 18.66 -2.00
C ALA A 13 -3.49 17.42 -1.37
N ARG A 14 -4.72 17.54 -0.90
CA ARG A 14 -5.40 16.48 -0.19
C ARG A 14 -6.89 16.47 -0.49
N ALA A 15 -7.44 15.27 -0.64
CA ALA A 15 -8.87 15.01 -0.58
C ALA A 15 -9.14 13.93 0.47
N LEU A 16 -10.18 14.12 1.25
CA LEU A 16 -10.64 13.17 2.27
C LEU A 16 -12.07 12.80 1.96
N LEU A 17 -12.39 11.51 1.98
CA LEU A 17 -13.78 11.07 1.94
C LEU A 17 -14.45 11.46 3.27
N ASN A 18 -15.41 12.37 3.19
CA ASN A 18 -16.07 12.94 4.36
C ASN A 18 -17.59 12.71 4.25
N ASP A 19 -18.00 11.48 4.33
CA ASP A 19 -19.42 11.07 4.35
C ASP A 19 -19.93 10.70 5.76
N GLY A 20 -19.11 10.98 6.79
CA GLY A 20 -19.41 10.66 8.18
C GLY A 20 -19.30 9.18 8.52
N LYS A 21 -18.85 8.33 7.59
CA LYS A 21 -18.73 6.89 7.78
C LYS A 21 -17.28 6.49 8.03
N GLY A 22 -17.11 5.40 8.77
CA GLY A 22 -15.86 4.68 8.87
C GLY A 22 -15.98 3.33 8.19
N TYR A 23 -15.02 3.01 7.35
CA TYR A 23 -14.98 1.77 6.58
C TYR A 23 -14.03 0.78 7.24
N THR A 24 -14.46 -0.49 7.33
CA THR A 24 -13.63 -1.60 7.83
C THR A 24 -13.31 -2.56 6.68
N ASN A 25 -14.33 -2.99 5.93
CA ASN A 25 -14.17 -3.82 4.76
C ASN A 25 -14.74 -3.09 3.56
N PHE A 26 -13.99 -3.03 2.50
CA PHE A 26 -14.40 -2.30 1.29
C PHE A 26 -13.61 -2.74 0.08
N GLU A 27 -14.15 -2.45 -1.07
CA GLU A 27 -13.47 -2.46 -2.35
C GLU A 27 -13.50 -1.05 -2.93
N LEU A 28 -12.34 -0.52 -3.28
CA LEU A 28 -12.14 0.81 -3.81
C LEU A 28 -11.54 0.67 -5.22
N ASP A 29 -12.31 1.09 -6.21
CA ASP A 29 -11.90 1.14 -7.61
C ASP A 29 -11.72 2.56 -8.06
N MET A 30 -10.71 2.80 -8.88
CA MET A 30 -10.48 4.09 -9.49
C MET A 30 -9.57 4.00 -10.71
N ASP A 31 -9.69 4.94 -11.63
CA ASP A 31 -8.67 5.22 -12.60
C ASP A 31 -7.73 6.30 -12.05
N VAL A 32 -6.43 6.06 -12.13
CA VAL A 32 -5.38 6.94 -11.60
C VAL A 32 -4.44 7.35 -12.72
N ARG A 33 -3.97 8.60 -12.69
CA ARG A 33 -2.87 9.08 -13.52
C ARG A 33 -1.94 9.93 -12.67
N THR A 34 -0.64 9.61 -12.70
CA THR A 34 0.42 10.49 -12.19
C THR A 34 1.01 11.26 -13.34
N THR A 35 1.08 12.59 -13.25
CA THR A 35 1.85 13.36 -14.22
C THR A 35 3.34 13.33 -13.85
N THR A 36 4.21 13.83 -14.72
CA THR A 36 5.65 13.88 -14.43
C THR A 36 5.93 14.55 -13.09
N GLY A 37 6.67 13.84 -12.22
CA GLY A 37 6.92 14.27 -10.84
C GLY A 37 5.71 14.21 -9.90
N GLY A 38 4.60 13.63 -10.35
CA GLY A 38 3.42 13.38 -9.53
C GLY A 38 3.65 12.23 -8.55
N LYS A 39 3.59 12.53 -7.25
CA LYS A 39 3.80 11.56 -6.17
C LYS A 39 2.78 11.76 -5.07
N GLY A 40 2.49 10.69 -4.35
CA GLY A 40 1.62 10.73 -3.20
C GLY A 40 1.21 9.35 -2.75
N TYR A 41 0.02 9.28 -2.16
CA TYR A 41 -0.51 8.01 -1.68
C TYR A 41 -2.03 8.06 -1.53
N ILE A 42 -2.61 6.88 -1.50
CA ILE A 42 -3.98 6.62 -1.08
C ILE A 42 -3.90 6.11 0.35
N GLY A 43 -4.49 6.86 1.30
CA GLY A 43 -4.64 6.41 2.68
C GLY A 43 -5.91 5.59 2.84
N ILE A 44 -5.80 4.45 3.52
CA ILE A 44 -6.93 3.59 3.88
C ILE A 44 -6.99 3.42 5.40
N HIS A 45 -8.20 3.32 5.96
CA HIS A 45 -8.45 3.32 7.42
C HIS A 45 -7.83 4.52 8.12
N THR A 46 -7.72 5.63 7.42
CA THR A 46 -7.11 6.84 7.94
C THR A 46 -8.11 7.67 8.75
N ASP A 47 -7.62 8.74 9.34
CA ASP A 47 -8.41 9.78 10.02
C ASP A 47 -8.22 11.15 9.36
N ALA A 48 -8.84 12.16 9.89
CA ALA A 48 -8.71 13.53 9.40
C ALA A 48 -7.27 14.06 9.45
N THR A 49 -6.40 13.48 10.26
CA THR A 49 -4.98 13.87 10.39
C THR A 49 -4.05 13.05 9.52
N ASP A 50 -4.55 11.98 8.90
CA ASP A 50 -3.80 11.04 8.05
C ASP A 50 -2.61 10.37 8.76
N ARG A 51 -2.75 10.16 10.08
CA ARG A 51 -1.68 9.63 10.93
C ARG A 51 -1.85 8.16 11.28
N LYS A 52 -2.98 7.54 10.91
CA LYS A 52 -3.26 6.12 11.11
C LYS A 52 -3.61 5.43 9.80
N GLY A 53 -3.70 4.10 9.84
CA GLY A 53 -4.02 3.29 8.69
C GLY A 53 -2.84 3.09 7.76
N TYR A 54 -3.10 2.49 6.63
CA TYR A 54 -2.09 2.19 5.62
C TYR A 54 -2.06 3.22 4.51
N ARG A 55 -0.92 3.31 3.84
CA ARG A 55 -0.71 4.15 2.66
C ARG A 55 -0.33 3.27 1.48
N ILE A 56 -1.05 3.42 0.38
CA ILE A 56 -0.71 2.82 -0.91
C ILE A 56 -0.01 3.88 -1.75
N ALA A 57 1.25 3.65 -2.08
CA ALA A 57 2.08 4.62 -2.79
C ALA A 57 1.59 4.86 -4.22
N LEU A 58 1.72 6.10 -4.66
CA LEU A 58 1.60 6.56 -6.03
C LEU A 58 2.92 7.24 -6.39
N ASN A 59 3.84 6.50 -7.01
CA ASN A 59 5.16 6.97 -7.42
C ASN A 59 5.66 6.16 -8.62
N ASN A 60 5.87 6.82 -9.74
CA ASN A 60 6.38 6.19 -10.96
C ASN A 60 7.76 6.72 -11.37
N ASP A 61 8.34 7.62 -10.57
CA ASP A 61 9.65 8.17 -10.77
C ASP A 61 10.73 7.19 -10.26
N ARG A 62 11.48 6.58 -11.18
CA ARG A 62 12.52 5.62 -10.86
C ARG A 62 13.79 6.27 -10.30
N GLU A 63 13.95 7.56 -10.47
CA GLU A 63 15.07 8.34 -9.94
C GLU A 63 14.76 8.93 -8.55
N ASP A 64 13.57 8.67 -8.04
CA ASP A 64 13.20 9.03 -6.67
C ASP A 64 14.13 8.40 -5.65
N PRO A 65 14.64 9.15 -4.66
CA PRO A 65 15.44 8.60 -3.57
C PRO A 65 14.76 7.44 -2.82
N VAL A 66 13.42 7.35 -2.89
CA VAL A 66 12.64 6.23 -2.33
C VAL A 66 12.10 5.30 -3.42
N TRP A 67 12.91 5.01 -4.43
CA TRP A 67 12.60 4.15 -5.58
C TRP A 67 12.05 2.75 -5.20
N TRP A 68 12.25 2.31 -3.97
CA TRP A 68 11.69 1.06 -3.44
C TRP A 68 10.23 1.19 -2.95
N ARG A 69 9.57 2.33 -3.21
CA ARG A 69 8.16 2.58 -2.91
C ARG A 69 7.41 3.01 -4.16
N MET A 70 7.45 2.15 -5.19
CA MET A 70 6.73 2.40 -6.44
C MET A 70 5.22 2.27 -6.26
N THR A 71 4.47 2.76 -7.25
CA THR A 71 3.00 2.71 -7.29
C THR A 71 2.47 1.31 -6.97
N GLY A 72 1.53 1.26 -6.04
CA GLY A 72 0.93 0.03 -5.51
C GLY A 72 1.60 -0.50 -4.24
N SER A 73 2.76 0.02 -3.82
CA SER A 73 3.39 -0.38 -2.54
C SER A 73 2.46 -0.13 -1.36
N LEU A 74 2.30 -1.13 -0.50
CA LEU A 74 1.80 -0.93 0.86
C LEU A 74 2.97 -0.44 1.72
N VAL A 75 3.04 0.87 1.90
CA VAL A 75 4.23 1.59 2.40
C VAL A 75 4.74 1.01 3.70
N SER A 76 6.03 0.68 3.74
CA SER A 76 6.75 0.12 4.89
C SER A 76 6.30 -1.29 5.33
N VAL A 77 5.46 -1.95 4.52
CA VAL A 77 4.97 -3.32 4.78
C VAL A 77 5.28 -4.24 3.59
N ARG A 78 4.84 -3.86 2.39
CA ARG A 78 5.10 -4.57 1.12
C ARG A 78 5.46 -3.54 0.07
N ASN A 79 6.74 -3.19 0.00
CA ASN A 79 7.23 -2.22 -0.96
C ASN A 79 7.53 -2.89 -2.31
N LEU A 80 7.22 -2.17 -3.38
CA LEU A 80 7.52 -2.56 -4.75
C LEU A 80 8.70 -1.73 -5.26
N THR A 81 9.68 -2.40 -5.83
CA THR A 81 10.87 -1.78 -6.44
C THR A 81 10.70 -1.55 -7.95
N LYS A 82 9.57 -2.00 -8.50
CA LYS A 82 9.23 -1.86 -9.91
C LYS A 82 7.88 -1.18 -10.06
N SER A 83 7.80 -0.20 -10.93
CA SER A 83 6.51 0.35 -11.38
C SER A 83 5.93 -0.52 -12.49
N PHE A 84 4.64 -0.81 -12.39
CA PHE A 84 3.84 -1.54 -13.40
C PHE A 84 3.14 -0.58 -14.36
N VAL A 85 3.27 0.71 -14.14
CA VAL A 85 2.61 1.78 -14.91
C VAL A 85 3.60 2.90 -15.20
N LYS A 86 3.26 3.76 -16.17
CA LYS A 86 4.08 4.90 -16.57
C LYS A 86 3.45 6.20 -16.12
N GLU A 87 4.28 7.23 -16.01
CA GLU A 87 3.80 8.60 -15.86
C GLU A 87 2.95 9.02 -17.08
N ASN A 88 2.00 9.90 -16.84
CA ASN A 88 1.10 10.48 -17.83
C ASN A 88 0.12 9.47 -18.50
N GLU A 89 0.12 8.21 -18.09
CA GLU A 89 -0.83 7.20 -18.56
C GLU A 89 -1.89 6.91 -17.47
N TRP A 90 -3.14 6.71 -17.91
CA TRP A 90 -4.20 6.23 -17.01
C TRP A 90 -4.05 4.73 -16.75
N PHE A 91 -4.23 4.33 -15.52
CA PHE A 91 -4.27 2.92 -15.10
C PHE A 91 -5.41 2.70 -14.11
N LYS A 92 -5.91 1.48 -14.08
CA LYS A 92 -6.91 1.05 -13.11
C LYS A 92 -6.22 0.62 -11.82
N MET A 93 -6.71 1.11 -10.70
CA MET A 93 -6.29 0.67 -9.37
C MET A 93 -7.50 0.15 -8.61
N ASN A 94 -7.35 -1.05 -8.05
CA ASN A 94 -8.32 -1.66 -7.16
C ASN A 94 -7.64 -1.94 -5.82
N ILE A 95 -8.27 -1.54 -4.74
CA ILE A 95 -7.82 -1.79 -3.37
C ILE A 95 -8.94 -2.49 -2.63
N ARG A 96 -8.72 -3.73 -2.22
CA ARG A 96 -9.66 -4.51 -1.42
C ARG A 96 -9.11 -4.70 -0.02
N VAL A 97 -9.95 -4.37 0.96
CA VAL A 97 -9.71 -4.68 2.38
C VAL A 97 -10.83 -5.57 2.86
N GLU A 98 -10.47 -6.76 3.35
CA GLU A 98 -11.42 -7.73 3.87
C GLU A 98 -10.83 -8.44 5.09
N GLY A 99 -11.40 -8.19 6.28
CA GLY A 99 -10.84 -8.68 7.51
C GLY A 99 -9.41 -8.21 7.70
N ARG A 100 -8.46 -9.15 7.68
CA ARG A 100 -7.02 -8.87 7.81
C ARG A 100 -6.28 -8.74 6.46
N LEU A 101 -6.97 -8.98 5.34
CA LEU A 101 -6.40 -8.92 4.01
C LEU A 101 -6.41 -7.50 3.46
N VAL A 102 -5.27 -7.07 2.93
CA VAL A 102 -5.15 -5.93 2.01
C VAL A 102 -4.62 -6.45 0.68
N ARG A 103 -5.37 -6.21 -0.38
CA ARG A 103 -4.96 -6.56 -1.75
C ARG A 103 -4.97 -5.31 -2.62
N VAL A 104 -3.89 -5.10 -3.36
CA VAL A 104 -3.77 -4.03 -4.34
C VAL A 104 -3.60 -4.64 -5.72
N ARG A 105 -4.44 -4.19 -6.67
CA ARG A 105 -4.34 -4.57 -8.08
C ARG A 105 -4.10 -3.35 -8.94
N ILE A 106 -3.30 -3.54 -9.97
CA ILE A 106 -3.06 -2.55 -11.02
C ILE A 106 -3.38 -3.19 -12.37
N ASN A 107 -4.29 -2.59 -13.13
CA ASN A 107 -4.78 -3.10 -14.40
C ASN A 107 -5.25 -4.57 -14.32
N GLY A 108 -5.87 -4.95 -13.20
CA GLY A 108 -6.38 -6.30 -12.93
C GLY A 108 -5.37 -7.26 -12.29
N GLU A 109 -4.07 -6.97 -12.38
CA GLU A 109 -3.00 -7.82 -11.81
C GLU A 109 -2.76 -7.50 -10.33
N THR A 110 -2.70 -8.51 -9.48
CA THR A 110 -2.36 -8.36 -8.06
C THR A 110 -0.88 -8.03 -7.91
N VAL A 111 -0.58 -6.83 -7.40
CA VAL A 111 0.79 -6.36 -7.17
C VAL A 111 1.19 -6.43 -5.71
N VAL A 112 0.24 -6.35 -4.80
CA VAL A 112 0.44 -6.55 -3.36
C VAL A 112 -0.72 -7.36 -2.80
N GLU A 113 -0.37 -8.36 -2.01
CA GLU A 113 -1.28 -9.06 -1.12
C GLU A 113 -0.62 -9.18 0.26
N TYR A 114 -1.34 -8.74 1.28
CA TYR A 114 -0.84 -8.72 2.65
C TYR A 114 -1.94 -9.11 3.62
N ILE A 115 -1.64 -10.07 4.47
CA ILE A 115 -2.50 -10.45 5.60
C ILE A 115 -1.85 -9.88 6.86
N GLU A 116 -2.55 -8.97 7.54
CA GLU A 116 -2.05 -8.38 8.77
C GLU A 116 -2.02 -9.42 9.89
N PRO A 117 -0.86 -9.65 10.55
CA PRO A 117 -0.78 -10.50 11.72
C PRO A 117 -1.63 -9.96 12.87
N SER A 118 -1.97 -10.81 13.86
CA SER A 118 -2.68 -10.37 15.06
C SER A 118 -1.87 -9.36 15.89
N LYS A 119 -0.54 -9.50 15.86
CA LYS A 119 0.41 -8.58 16.52
C LYS A 119 1.47 -8.12 15.52
N PRO A 120 1.15 -7.18 14.60
CA PRO A 120 2.09 -6.78 13.58
C PRO A 120 3.23 -5.96 14.17
N PHE A 121 4.46 -6.34 13.88
CA PHE A 121 5.62 -5.49 14.21
C PHE A 121 5.60 -4.23 13.35
N ARG A 122 5.78 -3.07 13.99
CA ARG A 122 5.91 -1.77 13.32
C ARG A 122 7.00 -0.95 13.97
N LEU A 123 7.78 -0.28 13.16
CA LEU A 123 8.70 0.74 13.64
C LEU A 123 7.90 1.89 14.27
N LYS A 124 8.51 2.62 15.20
CA LYS A 124 7.87 3.69 15.98
C LYS A 124 7.18 4.72 15.09
N GLU A 125 7.79 5.11 13.99
CA GLU A 125 7.24 6.06 13.02
C GLU A 125 6.01 5.53 12.27
N ASN A 126 5.83 4.22 12.22
CA ASN A 126 4.74 3.53 11.55
C ASN A 126 3.81 2.79 12.53
N ALA A 127 3.92 3.05 13.82
CA ALA A 127 3.19 2.31 14.87
C ALA A 127 1.66 2.31 14.68
N LYS A 128 1.12 3.30 13.97
CA LYS A 128 -0.32 3.44 13.68
C LYS A 128 -0.71 2.91 12.29
N ALA A 129 0.23 2.32 11.53
CA ALA A 129 -0.06 1.67 10.26
C ALA A 129 -0.66 0.28 10.50
N LEU A 130 -1.95 0.26 10.84
CA LEU A 130 -2.73 -0.91 11.21
C LEU A 130 -4.09 -0.86 10.54
N LEU A 131 -4.67 -2.05 10.30
CA LEU A 131 -6.08 -2.17 9.93
C LEU A 131 -6.96 -1.77 11.11
N SER A 132 -8.01 -1.02 10.82
CA SER A 132 -8.97 -0.56 11.82
C SER A 132 -10.28 -0.15 11.13
N GLN A 133 -11.02 0.73 11.72
CA GLN A 133 -12.09 1.48 11.06
C GLN A 133 -11.59 2.89 10.76
N GLY A 134 -11.82 3.38 9.55
CA GLY A 134 -11.44 4.73 9.19
C GLY A 134 -11.93 5.13 7.80
N THR A 135 -11.49 6.27 7.33
CA THR A 135 -11.87 6.81 6.01
C THR A 135 -10.78 6.60 4.97
N ILE A 136 -11.02 7.12 3.78
CA ILE A 136 -10.09 7.11 2.64
C ILE A 136 -9.54 8.53 2.42
N SER A 137 -8.24 8.65 2.19
CA SER A 137 -7.61 9.90 1.78
C SER A 137 -6.82 9.74 0.48
N LEU A 138 -6.76 10.81 -0.29
CA LEU A 138 -5.90 10.95 -1.45
C LEU A 138 -4.95 12.11 -1.15
N VAL A 139 -3.64 11.88 -1.22
CA VAL A 139 -2.65 12.88 -0.80
C VAL A 139 -1.56 13.02 -1.86
N GLY A 140 -1.33 14.26 -2.31
CA GLY A 140 -0.22 14.64 -3.17
C GLY A 140 0.98 15.10 -2.36
N THR A 141 2.17 14.60 -2.69
CA THR A 141 3.45 14.96 -2.04
C THR A 141 4.52 15.37 -3.05
N GLY A 142 4.29 15.14 -4.34
CA GLY A 142 5.19 15.47 -5.43
C GLY A 142 4.98 16.89 -5.98
N ARG A 143 5.75 17.25 -7.00
CA ARG A 143 5.62 18.52 -7.72
C ARG A 143 4.60 18.45 -8.84
N GLY A 144 4.41 17.27 -9.43
CA GLY A 144 3.40 17.00 -10.46
C GLY A 144 2.02 16.73 -9.85
N ASN A 145 1.07 16.38 -10.69
CA ASN A 145 -0.31 16.17 -10.30
C ASN A 145 -0.62 14.68 -10.14
N LEU A 146 -1.54 14.38 -9.23
CA LEU A 146 -2.27 13.13 -9.18
C LEU A 146 -3.69 13.37 -9.67
N GLN A 147 -4.16 12.53 -10.54
CA GLN A 147 -5.49 12.64 -11.14
C GLN A 147 -6.26 11.34 -10.95
N PHE A 148 -7.53 11.49 -10.61
CA PHE A 148 -8.42 10.38 -10.30
C PHE A 148 -9.75 10.58 -11.00
N LYS A 149 -10.33 9.49 -11.50
CA LYS A 149 -11.69 9.45 -12.04
C LYS A 149 -12.31 8.08 -11.81
N ASN A 150 -13.59 7.94 -12.09
CA ASN A 150 -14.33 6.68 -11.93
C ASN A 150 -14.13 6.06 -10.54
N ILE A 151 -14.10 6.90 -9.49
CA ILE A 151 -13.91 6.47 -8.12
C ILE A 151 -15.20 5.80 -7.64
N SER A 152 -15.09 4.55 -7.24
CA SER A 152 -16.18 3.76 -6.65
C SER A 152 -15.70 3.10 -5.37
N LEU A 153 -16.51 3.20 -4.32
CA LEU A 153 -16.26 2.57 -3.02
C LEU A 153 -17.47 1.72 -2.63
N GLU A 154 -17.26 0.43 -2.51
CA GLU A 154 -18.26 -0.52 -2.03
C GLU A 154 -17.86 -1.06 -0.66
N ALA A 155 -18.65 -0.77 0.36
CA ALA A 155 -18.47 -1.33 1.69
C ALA A 155 -19.28 -2.64 1.82
N PHE A 156 -18.68 -3.64 2.47
CA PHE A 156 -19.33 -4.94 2.67
C PHE A 156 -19.02 -5.53 4.04
N SER A 157 -19.76 -6.56 4.43
CA SER A 157 -19.45 -7.39 5.60
C SER A 157 -18.40 -8.44 5.20
N ALA A 158 -17.34 -8.58 6.00
CA ALA A 158 -16.34 -9.61 5.74
C ALA A 158 -17.02 -10.99 5.72
N LYS A 159 -16.89 -11.67 4.60
CA LYS A 159 -17.07 -13.13 4.55
C LYS A 159 -15.73 -13.68 4.99
N GLY A 160 -15.65 -14.30 6.14
CA GLY A 160 -14.37 -14.76 6.70
C GLY A 160 -13.41 -15.24 5.61
N ILE A 161 -12.23 -14.64 5.52
CA ILE A 161 -11.19 -15.10 4.60
C ILE A 161 -10.76 -16.44 5.17
N ASP A 162 -10.94 -17.48 4.39
CA ASP A 162 -10.42 -18.81 4.71
C ASP A 162 -8.90 -18.76 4.57
N ILE A 163 -8.24 -18.28 5.63
CA ILE A 163 -6.78 -18.31 5.71
C ILE A 163 -6.45 -19.78 5.95
N PRO A 164 -5.71 -20.45 5.04
CA PRO A 164 -5.29 -21.83 5.28
C PRO A 164 -4.67 -21.93 6.68
N ALA A 165 -5.12 -22.87 7.49
CA ALA A 165 -4.70 -23.00 8.90
C ALA A 165 -3.18 -22.99 9.09
N GLN A 166 -2.44 -23.56 8.13
CA GLN A 166 -0.99 -23.51 8.07
C GLN A 166 -0.39 -22.10 7.95
N TRP A 167 -1.15 -21.12 7.42
CA TRP A 167 -0.69 -19.73 7.27
C TRP A 167 -1.12 -18.87 8.46
N ALA A 168 -2.26 -19.20 9.06
CA ALA A 168 -2.73 -18.49 10.25
C ALA A 168 -1.77 -18.72 11.43
N ASN A 169 -1.30 -19.95 11.62
CA ASN A 169 -0.37 -20.30 12.69
C ASN A 169 1.05 -19.76 12.43
N ALA A 170 1.56 -19.87 11.20
CA ALA A 170 2.89 -19.37 10.84
C ALA A 170 3.07 -17.86 11.03
N VAL A 171 1.98 -17.09 11.06
CA VAL A 171 2.01 -15.64 11.25
C VAL A 171 1.96 -15.27 12.73
N ASP A 172 1.31 -16.08 13.58
CA ASP A 172 1.12 -15.79 14.99
C ASP A 172 2.24 -16.37 15.86
N GLU A 173 2.90 -17.45 15.43
CA GLU A 173 4.00 -18.08 16.17
C GLU A 173 5.36 -17.39 16.00
N GLN A 174 5.56 -16.58 14.96
CA GLN A 174 6.82 -15.87 14.71
C GLN A 174 7.03 -14.62 15.57
N THR A 175 6.11 -14.25 16.46
CA THR A 175 6.19 -12.97 17.15
C THR A 175 6.94 -13.01 18.49
N ASP A 176 7.17 -14.16 19.07
CA ASP A 176 7.76 -14.28 20.43
C ASP A 176 9.12 -15.01 20.46
N GLU A 177 9.58 -15.61 19.37
CA GLU A 177 10.87 -16.28 19.31
C GLU A 177 11.89 -15.44 18.55
N ILE A 178 12.84 -14.85 19.26
CA ILE A 178 14.04 -14.29 18.65
C ILE A 178 14.89 -15.48 18.21
N ILE A 179 14.76 -15.89 16.95
CA ILE A 179 15.64 -16.87 16.36
C ILE A 179 17.03 -16.23 16.25
N ARG A 180 17.94 -16.61 17.14
CA ARG A 180 19.35 -16.27 17.03
C ARG A 180 19.96 -17.19 15.99
N LEU A 181 20.15 -16.70 14.79
CA LEU A 181 20.88 -17.39 13.75
C LEU A 181 22.39 -17.26 14.06
N HIS A 182 23.07 -18.37 14.16
CA HIS A 182 24.52 -18.41 14.31
C HIS A 182 25.17 -18.57 12.93
N GLN A 183 26.43 -18.13 12.83
CA GLN A 183 27.19 -18.21 11.56
C GLN A 183 27.29 -19.67 11.03
N GLU A 184 27.27 -20.65 11.91
CA GLU A 184 27.27 -22.08 11.61
C GLU A 184 25.97 -22.60 11.00
N ASP A 185 24.84 -21.85 11.13
CA ASP A 185 23.56 -22.21 10.51
C ASP A 185 23.52 -21.90 9.01
N PHE A 186 24.53 -21.18 8.51
CA PHE A 186 24.66 -20.85 7.11
C PHE A 186 25.88 -21.56 6.51
N PRO A 187 25.70 -22.43 5.51
CA PRO A 187 26.84 -22.92 4.74
C PRO A 187 27.52 -21.73 4.07
N VAL A 188 28.77 -21.46 4.45
CA VAL A 188 29.56 -20.42 3.80
C VAL A 188 29.87 -20.89 2.38
N LEU A 189 29.09 -20.41 1.42
CA LEU A 189 29.40 -20.54 0.00
C LEU A 189 30.42 -19.43 -0.32
N ASP A 190 31.69 -19.80 -0.28
CA ASP A 190 32.77 -18.92 -0.69
C ASP A 190 32.78 -18.83 -2.23
N TYR A 191 32.08 -17.81 -2.76
CA TYR A 191 32.13 -17.46 -4.20
C TYR A 191 33.37 -16.60 -4.49
N HIS A 192 34.56 -17.16 -4.33
CA HIS A 192 35.75 -16.58 -4.89
C HIS A 192 35.73 -16.82 -6.41
N VAL A 193 35.19 -15.87 -7.16
CA VAL A 193 35.32 -15.83 -8.61
C VAL A 193 36.69 -15.28 -8.92
N HIS A 194 37.66 -16.14 -9.20
CA HIS A 194 38.90 -15.74 -9.82
C HIS A 194 38.63 -15.43 -11.31
N LEU A 195 38.43 -14.16 -11.64
CA LEU A 195 38.51 -13.70 -13.02
C LEU A 195 39.98 -13.78 -13.43
N LYS A 196 40.29 -14.66 -14.38
CA LYS A 196 41.57 -14.66 -15.11
C LYS A 196 41.51 -13.69 -16.27
#